data_f941d8581dbaa157fe2f2b29edbdfdcb
#
_entry.id   f941d8581dbaa157fe2f2b29edbdfdcb
#
_cell.length_a   1.000
_cell.length_b   1.000
_cell.length_c   1.000
_cell.angle_alpha   90.00
_cell.angle_beta   90.00
_cell.angle_gamma   90.00
#
_symmetry.space_group_name_H-M   'P 1'
#
loop_
_entity.id
_entity.type
_entity.pdbx_description
1 polymer ?
#
loop_
_entity_poly.entity_id
_entity_poly.type
_entity_poly.pdbx_seq_one_letter_code
_entity_poly.pdbx_strand_id
1 'polypeptide(L)'
;MKKQILIFLLLGFMSKVFCQTVTHVTLTCYQPVKSQCNKEPLVTADGSKINLHHLKSGSIKWCAISRDLLYLFPKNKSKRVSIEGFGVYEVKDVMNKRHNHRIDILIHPKNSKRISIKNVKVKILK
;
A
#
# COMPACT_ATOMS: atom_id res chain seq x y z
N MET A 1 -32.71 11.29 33.12
CA MET A 1 -31.28 11.35 33.50
C MET A 1 -30.46 10.20 32.96
N LYS A 2 -30.93 8.96 33.08
CA LYS A 2 -30.15 7.78 32.56
C LYS A 2 -29.96 7.79 31.03
N LYS A 3 -30.90 8.35 30.26
CA LYS A 3 -30.81 8.44 28.80
C LYS A 3 -29.75 9.42 28.30
N GLN A 4 -29.47 10.49 29.05
CA GLN A 4 -28.47 11.49 28.70
C GLN A 4 -27.04 10.95 28.86
N ILE A 5 -26.79 10.11 29.84
CA ILE A 5 -25.49 9.46 30.08
C ILE A 5 -25.15 8.47 28.96
N LEU A 6 -26.16 7.75 28.46
CA LEU A 6 -25.99 6.81 27.34
C LEU A 6 -25.60 7.50 26.02
N ILE A 7 -26.18 8.67 25.75
CA ILE A 7 -25.86 9.47 24.55
C ILE A 7 -24.43 9.99 24.61
N PHE A 8 -23.95 10.40 25.78
CA PHE A 8 -22.58 10.86 25.99
C PHE A 8 -21.55 9.74 25.75
N LEU A 9 -21.84 8.53 26.21
CA LEU A 9 -20.99 7.35 25.96
C LEU A 9 -20.91 6.97 24.50
N LEU A 10 -22.02 7.07 23.78
CA LEU A 10 -22.06 6.81 22.33
C LEU A 10 -21.26 7.83 21.53
N LEU A 11 -21.31 9.11 21.86
CA LEU A 11 -20.53 10.17 21.22
C LEU A 11 -19.03 10.01 21.47
N GLY A 12 -18.64 9.67 22.69
CA GLY A 12 -17.25 9.39 23.04
C GLY A 12 -16.67 8.16 22.33
N PHE A 13 -17.50 7.16 22.06
CA PHE A 13 -17.09 5.96 21.35
C PHE A 13 -16.93 6.22 19.84
N MET A 14 -17.79 7.01 19.22
CA MET A 14 -17.74 7.33 17.80
C MET A 14 -16.53 8.18 17.42
N SER A 15 -16.03 9.05 18.30
CA SER A 15 -14.88 9.90 18.01
C SER A 15 -13.58 9.13 17.85
N LYS A 16 -13.49 7.88 18.32
CA LYS A 16 -12.30 7.01 18.17
C LYS A 16 -12.25 6.24 16.85
N VAL A 17 -13.33 6.19 16.09
CA VAL A 17 -13.45 5.36 14.88
C VAL A 17 -12.99 6.09 13.61
N PHE A 18 -12.79 7.42 13.66
CA PHE A 18 -12.57 8.26 12.48
C PHE A 18 -11.13 8.71 12.26
N CYS A 19 -10.12 7.95 12.74
CA CYS A 19 -8.70 8.30 12.56
C CYS A 19 -7.99 7.51 11.45
N GLN A 20 -8.71 7.13 10.37
CA GLN A 20 -8.09 6.43 9.24
C GLN A 20 -7.88 7.38 8.07
N THR A 21 -6.64 7.40 7.56
CA THR A 21 -6.33 8.13 6.33
C THR A 21 -6.70 7.27 5.13
N VAL A 22 -7.54 7.83 4.28
CA VAL A 22 -8.01 7.19 3.05
C VAL A 22 -7.61 8.06 1.87
N THR A 23 -7.11 7.43 0.81
CA THR A 23 -6.83 8.10 -0.45
C THR A 23 -7.27 7.23 -1.62
N HIS A 24 -7.29 7.79 -2.82
CA HIS A 24 -7.60 7.08 -4.05
C HIS A 24 -6.40 7.12 -4.97
N VAL A 25 -6.07 5.99 -5.57
CA VAL A 25 -4.87 5.85 -6.40
C VAL A 25 -5.19 5.16 -7.72
N THR A 26 -4.31 5.31 -8.68
CA THR A 26 -4.24 4.42 -9.83
C THR A 26 -3.40 3.20 -9.41
N LEU A 27 -3.97 2.02 -9.55
CA LEU A 27 -3.32 0.77 -9.18
C LEU A 27 -2.78 0.11 -10.43
N THR A 28 -1.49 -0.22 -10.40
CA THR A 28 -0.79 -0.94 -11.47
C THR A 28 0.01 -2.08 -10.86
N CYS A 29 0.69 -2.85 -11.69
CA CYS A 29 1.60 -3.89 -11.22
C CYS A 29 2.92 -3.84 -11.98
N TYR A 30 3.98 -4.35 -11.35
CA TYR A 30 5.29 -4.45 -11.97
C TYR A 30 5.96 -5.78 -11.62
N GLN A 31 6.89 -6.17 -12.47
CA GLN A 31 7.69 -7.38 -12.29
C GLN A 31 9.12 -7.01 -11.92
N PRO A 32 9.79 -7.78 -11.06
CA PRO A 32 11.18 -7.50 -10.67
C PRO A 32 12.15 -7.96 -11.76
N VAL A 33 12.10 -7.30 -12.90
CA VAL A 33 12.93 -7.58 -14.07
C VAL A 33 13.66 -6.33 -14.53
N LYS A 34 14.81 -6.48 -15.19
CA LYS A 34 15.66 -5.35 -15.60
C LYS A 34 14.95 -4.35 -16.52
N SER A 35 14.02 -4.80 -17.35
CA SER A 35 13.25 -3.91 -18.24
C SER A 35 12.28 -2.99 -17.50
N GLN A 36 11.87 -3.32 -16.28
CA GLN A 36 10.93 -2.56 -15.47
C GLN A 36 11.57 -1.93 -14.24
N CYS A 37 12.75 -2.34 -13.87
CA CYS A 37 13.48 -1.90 -12.69
C CYS A 37 14.90 -1.47 -13.08
N ASN A 38 15.64 -0.91 -12.11
CA ASN A 38 17.05 -0.54 -12.33
C ASN A 38 17.98 -1.75 -12.24
N LYS A 39 19.29 -1.51 -12.03
CA LYS A 39 20.35 -2.53 -12.10
C LYS A 39 20.11 -3.78 -11.24
N GLU A 40 19.42 -3.64 -10.10
CA GLU A 40 19.16 -4.74 -9.18
C GLU A 40 17.66 -4.93 -9.00
N PRO A 41 16.99 -5.62 -9.95
CA PRO A 41 15.53 -5.74 -9.92
C PRO A 41 15.00 -6.55 -8.73
N LEU A 42 15.84 -7.36 -8.09
CA LEU A 42 15.44 -8.14 -6.90
C LEU A 42 15.71 -7.42 -5.59
N VAL A 43 16.10 -6.15 -5.63
CA VAL A 43 16.30 -5.32 -4.43
C VAL A 43 15.41 -4.08 -4.53
N THR A 44 14.61 -3.85 -3.50
CA THR A 44 13.72 -2.68 -3.43
C THR A 44 14.46 -1.44 -2.94
N ALA A 45 13.81 -0.26 -3.00
CA ALA A 45 14.42 0.99 -2.59
C ALA A 45 14.82 1.02 -1.10
N ASP A 46 14.14 0.27 -0.25
CA ASP A 46 14.50 0.15 1.17
C ASP A 46 15.60 -0.89 1.45
N GLY A 47 16.17 -1.49 0.40
CA GLY A 47 17.21 -2.51 0.51
C GLY A 47 16.71 -3.93 0.73
N SER A 48 15.40 -4.15 0.76
CA SER A 48 14.83 -5.49 0.92
C SER A 48 15.08 -6.35 -0.30
N LYS A 49 15.47 -7.61 -0.08
CA LYS A 49 15.66 -8.60 -1.14
C LYS A 49 14.34 -9.31 -1.43
N ILE A 50 13.98 -9.41 -2.71
CA ILE A 50 12.76 -10.09 -3.15
C ILE A 50 13.04 -11.59 -3.27
N ASN A 51 12.34 -12.38 -2.46
CA ASN A 51 12.34 -13.83 -2.58
C ASN A 51 11.25 -14.24 -3.58
N LEU A 52 11.65 -14.72 -4.76
CA LEU A 52 10.73 -15.06 -5.83
C LEU A 52 9.77 -16.20 -5.46
N HIS A 53 10.21 -17.14 -4.66
CA HIS A 53 9.36 -18.23 -4.18
C HIS A 53 8.24 -17.71 -3.29
N HIS A 54 8.57 -16.86 -2.33
CA HIS A 54 7.57 -16.23 -1.45
C HIS A 54 6.66 -15.28 -2.21
N LEU A 55 7.15 -14.60 -3.22
CA LEU A 55 6.34 -13.75 -4.07
C LEU A 55 5.30 -14.56 -4.85
N LYS A 56 5.73 -15.70 -5.42
CA LYS A 56 4.86 -16.60 -6.17
C LYS A 56 3.77 -17.21 -5.29
N SER A 57 4.13 -17.63 -4.08
CA SER A 57 3.20 -18.27 -3.13
C SER A 57 2.23 -17.27 -2.48
N GLY A 58 2.49 -15.96 -2.57
CA GLY A 58 1.71 -14.94 -1.89
C GLY A 58 2.09 -14.72 -0.43
N SER A 59 3.19 -15.33 0.04
CA SER A 59 3.72 -15.11 1.40
C SER A 59 4.19 -13.68 1.60
N ILE A 60 4.71 -13.04 0.56
CA ILE A 60 5.04 -11.62 0.56
C ILE A 60 4.09 -10.88 -0.37
N LYS A 61 3.61 -9.73 0.12
CA LYS A 61 2.76 -8.81 -0.61
C LYS A 61 3.37 -7.43 -0.49
N TRP A 62 4.15 -7.05 -1.48
CA TRP A 62 4.89 -5.79 -1.50
C TRP A 62 4.43 -4.90 -2.64
N CYS A 63 4.60 -3.61 -2.47
CA CYS A 63 4.26 -2.63 -3.49
C CYS A 63 5.25 -1.47 -3.49
N ALA A 64 5.27 -0.75 -4.59
CA ALA A 64 5.91 0.55 -4.71
C ALA A 64 4.84 1.64 -4.63
N ILE A 65 5.22 2.79 -4.10
CA ILE A 65 4.32 3.93 -3.95
C ILE A 65 4.91 5.16 -4.65
N SER A 66 4.04 6.00 -5.21
CA SER A 66 4.47 7.29 -5.73
C SER A 66 4.91 8.21 -4.58
N ARG A 67 5.94 9.01 -4.82
CA ARG A 67 6.61 9.80 -3.78
C ARG A 67 5.71 10.83 -3.12
N ASP A 68 4.72 11.32 -3.85
CA ASP A 68 3.74 12.29 -3.36
C ASP A 68 2.86 11.76 -2.21
N LEU A 69 2.80 10.45 -2.02
CA LEU A 69 2.00 9.80 -0.97
C LEU A 69 2.81 9.46 0.29
N LEU A 70 4.12 9.61 0.27
CA LEU A 70 4.98 9.20 1.40
C LEU A 70 4.66 9.94 2.69
N TYR A 71 4.23 11.20 2.62
CA TYR A 71 3.90 11.99 3.80
C TYR A 71 2.69 11.46 4.59
N LEU A 72 1.86 10.61 3.97
CA LEU A 72 0.68 10.03 4.62
C LEU A 72 1.04 8.95 5.65
N PHE A 73 2.26 8.44 5.61
CA PHE A 73 2.69 7.33 6.47
C PHE A 73 3.36 7.85 7.74
N PRO A 74 3.21 7.10 8.86
CA PRO A 74 3.92 7.44 10.08
C PRO A 74 5.43 7.29 9.89
N LYS A 75 6.18 8.19 10.53
CA LYS A 75 7.65 8.11 10.55
C LYS A 75 8.10 6.96 11.45
N ASN A 76 9.22 6.34 11.12
CA ASN A 76 9.89 5.31 11.92
C ASN A 76 9.06 4.02 12.13
N LYS A 77 8.11 3.75 11.25
CA LYS A 77 7.32 2.52 11.25
C LYS A 77 7.28 1.91 9.85
N SER A 78 7.02 0.62 9.79
CA SER A 78 6.74 -0.05 8.51
C SER A 78 5.54 0.61 7.82
N LYS A 79 5.68 0.87 6.53
CA LYS A 79 4.61 1.45 5.73
C LYS A 79 3.75 0.34 5.17
N ARG A 80 2.46 0.36 5.49
CA ARG A 80 1.49 -0.62 5.01
C ARG A 80 0.23 0.05 4.51
N VAL A 81 -0.37 -0.54 3.50
CA VAL A 81 -1.62 -0.06 2.91
C VAL A 81 -2.62 -1.20 2.79
N SER A 82 -3.89 -0.90 2.97
CA SER A 82 -4.99 -1.80 2.65
C SER A 82 -5.60 -1.34 1.34
N ILE A 83 -5.47 -2.14 0.30
CA ILE A 83 -5.97 -1.84 -1.04
C ILE A 83 -7.29 -2.55 -1.25
N GLU A 84 -8.35 -1.79 -1.48
CA GLU A 84 -9.69 -2.33 -1.68
C GLU A 84 -9.71 -3.36 -2.82
N GLY A 85 -10.20 -4.56 -2.51
CA GLY A 85 -10.24 -5.67 -3.47
C GLY A 85 -8.95 -6.49 -3.57
N PHE A 86 -7.85 -6.06 -2.91
CA PHE A 86 -6.55 -6.73 -3.03
C PHE A 86 -5.93 -7.12 -1.69
N GLY A 87 -6.28 -6.43 -0.61
CA GLY A 87 -5.77 -6.72 0.72
C GLY A 87 -4.63 -5.81 1.16
N VAL A 88 -3.88 -6.27 2.16
CA VAL A 88 -2.81 -5.50 2.79
C VAL A 88 -1.47 -5.75 2.10
N TYR A 89 -0.77 -4.67 1.77
CA TYR A 89 0.54 -4.69 1.14
C TYR A 89 1.53 -3.86 1.96
N GLU A 90 2.77 -4.34 2.03
CA GLU A 90 3.87 -3.55 2.58
C GLU A 90 4.49 -2.68 1.49
N VAL A 91 4.73 -1.42 1.81
CA VAL A 91 5.43 -0.48 0.92
C VAL A 91 6.92 -0.69 1.09
N LYS A 92 7.56 -1.28 0.09
CA LYS A 92 9.00 -1.59 0.10
C LYS A 92 9.78 -0.80 -0.94
N ASP A 93 9.10 -0.13 -1.83
CA ASP A 93 9.73 0.57 -2.95
C ASP A 93 9.05 1.91 -3.21
N VAL A 94 9.74 2.77 -3.94
CA VAL A 94 9.21 4.07 -4.38
C VAL A 94 9.30 4.17 -5.89
N MET A 95 8.33 4.84 -6.48
CA MET A 95 8.23 5.03 -7.92
C MET A 95 9.03 6.25 -8.37
N ASN A 96 9.26 6.34 -9.67
CA ASN A 96 9.87 7.51 -10.27
C ASN A 96 9.04 8.77 -9.97
N LYS A 97 9.72 9.91 -9.84
CA LYS A 97 9.11 11.21 -9.51
C LYS A 97 7.97 11.65 -10.43
N ARG A 98 7.93 11.15 -11.66
CA ARG A 98 6.88 11.48 -12.64
C ARG A 98 5.50 10.90 -12.28
N HIS A 99 5.44 9.90 -11.43
CA HIS A 99 4.19 9.25 -11.03
C HIS A 99 3.58 9.93 -9.82
N ASN A 100 2.27 10.14 -9.87
CA ASN A 100 1.48 10.75 -8.79
C ASN A 100 0.26 9.89 -8.48
N HIS A 101 -0.13 9.83 -7.22
CA HIS A 101 -1.30 9.07 -6.73
C HIS A 101 -1.36 7.65 -7.30
N ARG A 102 -0.24 6.94 -7.18
CA ARG A 102 -0.11 5.62 -7.79
C ARG A 102 0.50 4.61 -6.83
N ILE A 103 -0.02 3.39 -6.87
CA ILE A 103 0.56 2.22 -6.22
C ILE A 103 0.80 1.16 -7.27
N ASP A 104 1.95 0.52 -7.19
CA ASP A 104 2.42 -0.47 -8.15
C ASP A 104 2.66 -1.77 -7.39
N ILE A 105 1.83 -2.78 -7.63
CA ILE A 105 1.92 -4.07 -6.93
C ILE A 105 3.03 -4.90 -7.55
N LEU A 106 3.91 -5.44 -6.71
CA LEU A 106 4.96 -6.37 -7.13
C LEU A 106 4.36 -7.73 -7.43
N ILE A 107 4.57 -8.24 -8.64
CA ILE A 107 4.09 -9.56 -9.08
C ILE A 107 5.27 -10.41 -9.54
N HIS A 108 5.08 -11.73 -9.50
CA HIS A 108 6.10 -12.67 -9.97
C HIS A 108 6.38 -12.49 -11.47
N PRO A 109 7.65 -12.64 -11.93
CA PRO A 109 7.99 -12.46 -13.35
C PRO A 109 7.21 -13.35 -14.33
N LYS A 110 6.78 -14.52 -13.87
CA LYS A 110 5.97 -15.44 -14.69
C LYS A 110 4.47 -15.15 -14.63
N ASN A 111 4.04 -14.19 -13.81
CA ASN A 111 2.64 -13.81 -13.73
C ASN A 111 2.28 -12.92 -14.91
N SER A 112 1.36 -13.38 -15.75
CA SER A 112 0.90 -12.62 -16.93
C SER A 112 -0.19 -11.59 -16.62
N LYS A 113 -0.64 -11.49 -15.37
CA LYS A 113 -1.65 -10.52 -14.97
C LYS A 113 -1.22 -9.10 -15.27
N ARG A 114 -2.15 -8.33 -15.77
CA ARG A 114 -2.01 -6.88 -15.97
C ARG A 114 -3.02 -6.18 -15.08
N ILE A 115 -2.55 -5.26 -14.26
CA ILE A 115 -3.40 -4.45 -13.40
C ILE A 115 -3.25 -3.00 -13.84
N SER A 116 -4.37 -2.35 -14.14
CA SER A 116 -4.43 -0.92 -14.43
C SER A 116 -5.84 -0.45 -14.09
N ILE A 117 -6.04 0.03 -12.87
CA ILE A 117 -7.35 0.42 -12.36
C ILE A 117 -7.23 1.81 -11.76
N LYS A 118 -8.10 2.73 -12.19
CA LYS A 118 -8.17 4.09 -11.66
C LYS A 118 -9.11 4.16 -10.46
N ASN A 119 -8.88 5.12 -9.57
CA ASN A 119 -9.74 5.42 -8.43
C ASN A 119 -9.91 4.26 -7.45
N VAL A 120 -8.84 3.54 -7.17
CA VAL A 120 -8.86 2.48 -6.18
C VAL A 120 -8.71 3.08 -4.78
N LYS A 121 -9.63 2.73 -3.88
CA LYS A 121 -9.60 3.18 -2.50
C LYS A 121 -8.50 2.48 -1.72
N VAL A 122 -7.69 3.25 -1.03
CA VAL A 122 -6.57 2.75 -0.22
C VAL A 122 -6.64 3.37 1.16
N LYS A 123 -6.47 2.54 2.18
CA LYS A 123 -6.34 2.96 3.57
C LYS A 123 -4.89 2.88 4.00
N ILE A 124 -4.39 3.95 4.58
CA ILE A 124 -3.05 3.98 5.17
C ILE A 124 -3.13 3.35 6.56
N LEU A 125 -2.36 2.31 6.80
CA LEU A 125 -2.33 1.63 8.09
C LEU A 125 -1.30 2.29 9.01
N LYS A 126 -1.70 2.56 10.23
CA LYS A 126 -0.87 3.24 11.24
C LYS A 126 -0.45 2.29 12.35
#